data_c6c73574b00433943f754b0f12e95724
#
_entry.id   c6c73574b00433943f754b0f12e95724
#
_cell.length_a   1.000
_cell.length_b   1.000
_cell.length_c   1.000
_cell.angle_alpha   90.00
_cell.angle_beta   90.00
_cell.angle_gamma   90.00
#
_symmetry.space_group_name_H-M   'P 1'
#
loop_
_entity.id
_entity.type
_entity.pdbx_description
1 polymer ?
#
loop_
_entity_poly.entity_id
_entity_poly.type
_entity_poly.pdbx_seq_one_letter_code
_entity_poly.pdbx_strand_id
1 'polypeptide(L)'
;METLRQILSPDFLLRNSVYTSVLIGLACPLVGVFLVLRRLVFMGVALPQISSTGVAIALCVPMWLGALQPEHAAHSEHLLAFVGSTVFSLSAILVLAFLERRRRGSAEGRLGSAYVVAAALSILLLSKNRYAEVGWLDLMKGEIITIDTADLVLTAASLAVVVVALALFHRELLLVSFDRAMAITLGKNVVAWDVLLYVLIGLTVSMAVLSVGPLIAFGFLLIPALTTHLFAANMRQLTIFASLLGGAVSFVGFCIAYRYDLPVGPADVVLLGLIYGLAFLGRKVFRLSRGGGKVRFA
;
A
#
# COMPACT_ATOMS: atom_id res chain seq x y z
N MET A 1 -17.05 -23.77 8.79
CA MET A 1 -17.14 -24.32 7.42
C MET A 1 -18.25 -23.64 6.60
N GLU A 2 -19.37 -23.25 7.20
CA GLU A 2 -20.47 -22.55 6.51
C GLU A 2 -20.05 -21.18 5.96
N THR A 3 -19.33 -20.38 6.72
CA THR A 3 -18.81 -19.07 6.27
C THR A 3 -17.91 -19.14 5.04
N LEU A 4 -17.03 -20.15 4.96
CA LEU A 4 -16.19 -20.39 3.79
C LEU A 4 -17.01 -20.79 2.55
N ARG A 5 -18.07 -21.57 2.74
CA ARG A 5 -19.00 -21.93 1.66
C ARG A 5 -19.81 -20.73 1.18
N GLN A 6 -20.21 -19.84 2.09
CA GLN A 6 -20.92 -18.61 1.74
C GLN A 6 -20.03 -17.64 0.96
N ILE A 7 -18.78 -17.42 1.41
CA ILE A 7 -17.83 -16.51 0.74
C ILE A 7 -17.43 -17.02 -0.66
N LEU A 8 -17.36 -18.34 -0.85
CA LEU A 8 -17.05 -18.97 -2.13
C LEU A 8 -18.27 -19.15 -3.05
N SER A 9 -19.48 -18.84 -2.59
CA SER A 9 -20.68 -18.96 -3.43
C SER A 9 -20.70 -17.88 -4.51
N PRO A 10 -21.20 -18.18 -5.73
CA PRO A 10 -21.29 -17.21 -6.83
C PRO A 10 -22.20 -16.01 -6.50
N ASP A 11 -23.16 -16.19 -5.58
CA ASP A 11 -24.16 -15.20 -5.19
C ASP A 11 -23.75 -14.36 -3.96
N PHE A 12 -22.48 -14.45 -3.54
CA PHE A 12 -22.01 -13.70 -2.37
C PHE A 12 -21.96 -12.19 -2.67
N LEU A 13 -22.70 -11.40 -1.91
CA LEU A 13 -22.86 -9.96 -2.10
C LEU A 13 -21.51 -9.20 -2.07
N LEU A 14 -20.59 -9.62 -1.20
CA LEU A 14 -19.28 -8.98 -1.00
C LEU A 14 -18.14 -9.63 -1.83
N ARG A 15 -18.47 -10.38 -2.87
CA ARG A 15 -17.48 -11.08 -3.71
C ARG A 15 -16.41 -10.15 -4.27
N ASN A 16 -16.82 -8.99 -4.79
CA ASN A 16 -15.89 -8.00 -5.34
C ASN A 16 -14.94 -7.46 -4.27
N SER A 17 -15.43 -7.27 -3.06
CA SER A 17 -14.61 -6.82 -1.91
C SER A 17 -13.54 -7.85 -1.52
N VAL A 18 -13.88 -9.13 -1.52
CA VAL A 18 -12.91 -10.21 -1.30
C VAL A 18 -11.83 -10.22 -2.38
N TYR A 19 -12.23 -10.12 -3.66
CA TYR A 19 -11.27 -10.12 -4.77
C TYR A 19 -10.33 -8.91 -4.71
N THR A 20 -10.88 -7.72 -4.46
CA THR A 20 -10.08 -6.49 -4.32
C THR A 20 -9.10 -6.59 -3.16
N SER A 21 -9.55 -7.03 -1.99
CA SER A 21 -8.70 -7.20 -0.82
C SER A 21 -7.55 -8.17 -1.09
N VAL A 22 -7.83 -9.33 -1.68
CA VAL A 22 -6.81 -10.33 -2.05
C VAL A 22 -5.85 -9.79 -3.11
N LEU A 23 -6.33 -9.07 -4.13
CA LEU A 23 -5.47 -8.46 -5.15
C LEU A 23 -4.51 -7.44 -4.53
N ILE A 24 -4.99 -6.60 -3.62
CA ILE A 24 -4.15 -5.65 -2.89
C ILE A 24 -3.16 -6.39 -1.99
N GLY A 25 -3.63 -7.41 -1.26
CA GLY A 25 -2.79 -8.27 -0.43
C GLY A 25 -1.67 -8.96 -1.20
N LEU A 26 -1.89 -9.31 -2.48
CA LEU A 26 -0.88 -9.89 -3.36
C LEU A 26 0.08 -8.84 -3.96
N ALA A 27 -0.45 -7.69 -4.39
CA ALA A 27 0.31 -6.70 -5.14
C ALA A 27 1.12 -5.74 -4.25
N CYS A 28 0.56 -5.27 -3.14
CA CYS A 28 1.25 -4.32 -2.25
C CYS A 28 2.59 -4.84 -1.72
N PRO A 29 2.71 -6.10 -1.25
CA PRO A 29 3.99 -6.61 -0.77
C PRO A 29 5.07 -6.68 -1.84
N LEU A 30 4.72 -6.84 -3.12
CA LEU A 30 5.69 -6.86 -4.22
C LEU A 30 6.44 -5.53 -4.31
N VAL A 31 5.71 -4.43 -4.19
CA VAL A 31 6.28 -3.08 -4.15
C VAL A 31 6.96 -2.82 -2.80
N GLY A 32 6.36 -3.29 -1.72
CA GLY A 32 6.88 -3.19 -0.36
C GLY A 32 8.27 -3.78 -0.17
N VAL A 33 8.58 -4.88 -0.86
CA VAL A 33 9.93 -5.47 -0.88
C VAL A 33 10.97 -4.43 -1.32
N PHE A 34 10.71 -3.66 -2.38
CA PHE A 34 11.64 -2.61 -2.83
C PHE A 34 11.79 -1.47 -1.82
N LEU A 35 10.72 -1.10 -1.11
CA LEU A 35 10.79 -0.10 -0.04
C LEU A 35 11.68 -0.58 1.13
N VAL A 36 11.54 -1.84 1.52
CA VAL A 36 12.38 -2.45 2.57
C VAL A 36 13.84 -2.54 2.12
N LEU A 37 14.11 -2.98 0.89
CA LEU A 37 15.46 -3.09 0.34
C LEU A 37 16.18 -1.75 0.24
N ARG A 38 15.47 -0.71 -0.16
CA ARG A 38 16.02 0.65 -0.25
C ARG A 38 16.05 1.41 1.08
N ARG A 39 15.61 0.78 2.18
CA ARG A 39 15.46 1.41 3.49
C ARG A 39 14.53 2.63 3.49
N LEU A 40 13.54 2.63 2.61
CA LEU A 40 12.54 3.69 2.47
C LEU A 40 11.24 3.35 3.21
N VAL A 41 11.34 2.63 4.34
CA VAL A 41 10.19 2.13 5.10
C VAL A 41 9.24 3.25 5.50
N PHE A 42 9.78 4.40 5.90
CA PHE A 42 8.97 5.56 6.29
C PHE A 42 8.17 6.18 5.13
N MET A 43 8.63 6.00 3.90
CA MET A 43 7.87 6.38 2.69
C MET A 43 6.58 5.56 2.57
N GLY A 44 6.60 4.29 2.98
CA GLY A 44 5.40 3.45 3.04
C GLY A 44 4.33 3.95 4.00
N VAL A 45 4.69 4.71 5.04
CA VAL A 45 3.75 5.38 5.97
C VAL A 45 3.23 6.69 5.39
N ALA A 46 4.14 7.52 4.86
CA ALA A 46 3.82 8.87 4.44
C ALA A 46 2.96 8.90 3.16
N LEU A 47 3.27 8.04 2.19
CA LEU A 47 2.57 8.05 0.90
C LEU A 47 1.08 7.70 0.99
N PRO A 48 0.63 6.69 1.73
CA PRO A 48 -0.79 6.43 1.89
C PRO A 48 -1.55 7.62 2.49
N GLN A 49 -0.95 8.32 3.44
CA GLN A 49 -1.57 9.50 4.04
C GLN A 49 -1.63 10.68 3.06
N ILE A 50 -0.58 10.90 2.27
CA ILE A 50 -0.57 11.94 1.23
C ILE A 50 -1.57 11.61 0.13
N SER A 51 -1.68 10.34 -0.25
CA SER A 51 -2.66 9.84 -1.21
C SER A 51 -4.10 10.11 -0.72
N SER A 52 -4.38 9.80 0.54
CA SER A 52 -5.67 10.10 1.19
C SER A 52 -6.01 11.60 1.19
N THR A 53 -5.00 12.47 1.38
CA THR A 53 -5.18 13.92 1.23
C THR A 53 -5.56 14.29 -0.20
N GLY A 54 -4.97 13.63 -1.19
CA GLY A 54 -5.32 13.81 -2.61
C GLY A 54 -6.77 13.46 -2.89
N VAL A 55 -7.28 12.38 -2.28
CA VAL A 55 -8.71 12.01 -2.33
C VAL A 55 -9.57 13.12 -1.71
N ALA A 56 -9.21 13.58 -0.51
CA ALA A 56 -9.96 14.63 0.18
C ALA A 56 -10.04 15.93 -0.63
N ILE A 57 -8.94 16.34 -1.27
CA ILE A 57 -8.90 17.51 -2.13
C ILE A 57 -9.78 17.30 -3.37
N ALA A 58 -9.67 16.14 -4.02
CA ALA A 58 -10.42 15.84 -5.23
C ALA A 58 -11.94 15.83 -4.99
N LEU A 59 -12.37 15.41 -3.81
CA LEU A 59 -13.79 15.42 -3.43
C LEU A 59 -14.29 16.79 -2.98
N CYS A 60 -13.47 17.57 -2.28
CA CYS A 60 -13.88 18.86 -1.72
C CYS A 60 -13.81 20.01 -2.73
N VAL A 61 -12.79 20.07 -3.59
CA VAL A 61 -12.57 21.21 -4.50
C VAL A 61 -13.68 21.39 -5.54
N PRO A 62 -14.15 20.36 -6.26
CA PRO A 62 -15.24 20.51 -7.22
C PRO A 62 -16.54 21.01 -6.59
N MET A 63 -16.80 20.61 -5.34
CA MET A 63 -17.98 21.03 -4.60
C MET A 63 -17.88 22.50 -4.18
N TRP A 64 -16.70 22.98 -3.78
CA TRP A 64 -16.49 24.40 -3.47
C TRP A 64 -16.59 25.31 -4.70
N LEU A 65 -16.20 24.80 -5.86
CA LEU A 65 -16.29 25.54 -7.14
C LEU A 65 -17.69 25.47 -7.75
N GLY A 66 -18.66 24.77 -7.14
CA GLY A 66 -20.02 24.62 -7.69
C GLY A 66 -20.07 23.82 -8.99
N ALA A 67 -19.00 23.11 -9.31
CA ALA A 67 -18.88 22.38 -10.58
C ALA A 67 -19.58 21.02 -10.60
N LEU A 68 -19.96 20.49 -9.43
CA LEU A 68 -20.68 19.23 -9.30
C LEU A 68 -22.01 19.49 -8.58
N GLN A 69 -23.11 19.16 -9.24
CA GLN A 69 -24.42 19.04 -8.62
C GLN A 69 -24.54 17.63 -8.01
N PRO A 70 -25.11 17.48 -6.79
CA PRO A 70 -25.12 16.21 -6.07
C PRO A 70 -25.88 15.07 -6.77
N GLU A 71 -26.70 15.37 -7.76
CA GLU A 71 -27.57 14.37 -8.42
C GLU A 71 -26.88 13.51 -9.51
N HIS A 72 -25.70 13.89 -10.00
CA HIS A 72 -24.99 13.17 -11.07
C HIS A 72 -23.61 12.66 -10.65
N ALA A 73 -23.32 12.68 -9.35
CA ALA A 73 -21.95 12.62 -8.81
C ALA A 73 -21.36 11.21 -8.67
N ALA A 74 -22.14 10.17 -8.47
CA ALA A 74 -21.62 8.89 -7.99
C ALA A 74 -20.52 8.25 -8.90
N HIS A 75 -20.64 8.33 -10.21
CA HIS A 75 -19.61 7.77 -11.13
C HIS A 75 -18.42 8.67 -11.35
N SER A 76 -18.63 10.00 -11.28
CA SER A 76 -17.56 10.99 -11.41
C SER A 76 -16.71 11.12 -10.13
N GLU A 77 -17.28 10.86 -8.96
CA GLU A 77 -16.59 10.92 -7.68
C GLU A 77 -15.46 9.89 -7.56
N HIS A 78 -15.70 8.64 -7.97
CA HIS A 78 -14.68 7.59 -7.96
C HIS A 78 -13.50 7.89 -8.88
N LEU A 79 -13.78 8.38 -10.10
CA LEU A 79 -12.76 8.81 -11.05
C LEU A 79 -11.96 10.01 -10.53
N LEU A 80 -12.63 11.00 -9.95
CA LEU A 80 -11.98 12.18 -9.35
C LEU A 80 -11.13 11.80 -8.15
N ALA A 81 -11.61 10.92 -7.28
CA ALA A 81 -10.87 10.40 -6.14
C ALA A 81 -9.62 9.62 -6.61
N PHE A 82 -9.75 8.80 -7.65
CA PHE A 82 -8.62 8.08 -8.26
C PHE A 82 -7.58 9.03 -8.85
N VAL A 83 -7.99 9.99 -9.63
CA VAL A 83 -7.09 10.98 -10.25
C VAL A 83 -6.42 11.81 -9.15
N GLY A 84 -7.18 12.29 -8.16
CA GLY A 84 -6.64 13.07 -7.04
C GLY A 84 -5.61 12.28 -6.22
N SER A 85 -5.95 11.07 -5.82
CA SER A 85 -5.06 10.15 -5.13
C SER A 85 -3.77 9.90 -5.92
N THR A 86 -3.88 9.58 -7.20
CA THR A 86 -2.74 9.27 -8.06
C THR A 86 -1.86 10.49 -8.31
N VAL A 87 -2.45 11.64 -8.62
CA VAL A 87 -1.70 12.88 -8.86
C VAL A 87 -0.96 13.33 -7.60
N PHE A 88 -1.62 13.28 -6.42
CA PHE A 88 -0.96 13.64 -5.16
C PHE A 88 0.12 12.66 -4.77
N SER A 89 -0.10 11.35 -4.88
CA SER A 89 0.91 10.33 -4.64
C SER A 89 2.13 10.51 -5.54
N LEU A 90 1.92 10.66 -6.84
CA LEU A 90 3.02 10.81 -7.81
C LEU A 90 3.76 12.14 -7.61
N SER A 91 3.04 13.24 -7.40
CA SER A 91 3.67 14.54 -7.16
C SER A 91 4.50 14.52 -5.89
N ALA A 92 4.00 13.95 -4.80
CA ALA A 92 4.72 13.83 -3.55
C ALA A 92 5.98 12.98 -3.69
N ILE A 93 5.89 11.82 -4.34
CA ILE A 93 7.02 10.94 -4.58
C ILE A 93 8.11 11.63 -5.43
N LEU A 94 7.71 12.34 -6.49
CA LEU A 94 8.65 13.05 -7.35
C LEU A 94 9.32 14.23 -6.61
N VAL A 95 8.54 14.98 -5.82
CA VAL A 95 9.08 16.05 -4.97
C VAL A 95 10.06 15.49 -3.95
N LEU A 96 9.70 14.41 -3.26
CA LEU A 96 10.57 13.76 -2.27
C LEU A 96 11.85 13.22 -2.92
N ALA A 97 11.73 12.56 -4.08
CA ALA A 97 12.89 12.09 -4.85
C ALA A 97 13.81 13.22 -5.29
N PHE A 98 13.26 14.36 -5.69
CA PHE A 98 14.03 15.54 -6.04
C PHE A 98 14.74 16.17 -4.84
N LEU A 99 14.04 16.26 -3.68
CA LEU A 99 14.63 16.78 -2.44
C LEU A 99 15.73 15.84 -1.87
N GLU A 100 15.59 14.54 -2.05
CA GLU A 100 16.61 13.57 -1.64
C GLU A 100 17.94 13.80 -2.37
N ARG A 101 17.89 14.14 -3.66
CA ARG A 101 19.09 14.46 -4.45
C ARG A 101 19.85 15.68 -3.94
N ARG A 102 19.16 16.65 -3.33
CA ARG A 102 19.79 17.87 -2.78
C ARG A 102 20.55 17.66 -1.48
N ARG A 103 20.53 16.47 -0.88
CA ARG A 103 21.27 16.08 0.35
C ARG A 103 21.16 17.05 1.52
N ARG A 104 20.14 17.90 1.62
CA ARG A 104 19.94 18.84 2.72
C ARG A 104 18.93 18.29 3.72
N GLY A 105 19.35 17.99 4.96
CA GLY A 105 18.51 17.51 6.07
C GLY A 105 18.21 16.01 6.02
N SER A 106 17.56 15.48 7.07
CA SER A 106 17.17 14.08 7.17
C SER A 106 15.98 13.77 6.26
N ALA A 107 16.09 12.70 5.47
CA ALA A 107 14.97 12.21 4.61
C ALA A 107 13.74 11.86 5.46
N GLU A 108 13.97 11.25 6.63
CA GLU A 108 12.92 10.87 7.57
C GLU A 108 12.17 12.06 8.14
N GLY A 109 12.88 13.16 8.47
CA GLY A 109 12.25 14.39 8.96
C GLY A 109 11.34 15.04 7.92
N ARG A 110 11.74 15.02 6.65
CA ARG A 110 10.89 15.55 5.54
C ARG A 110 9.66 14.70 5.31
N LEU A 111 9.82 13.37 5.33
CA LEU A 111 8.70 12.44 5.20
C LEU A 111 7.74 12.56 6.39
N GLY A 112 8.27 12.69 7.61
CA GLY A 112 7.48 12.87 8.82
C GLY A 112 6.68 14.18 8.80
N SER A 113 7.31 15.28 8.40
CA SER A 113 6.59 16.56 8.28
C SER A 113 5.52 16.51 7.19
N ALA A 114 5.82 15.90 6.03
CA ALA A 114 4.83 15.71 4.96
C ALA A 114 3.64 14.86 5.40
N TYR A 115 3.89 13.78 6.15
CA TYR A 115 2.85 12.95 6.74
C TYR A 115 1.92 13.74 7.66
N VAL A 116 2.49 14.48 8.61
CA VAL A 116 1.69 15.25 9.59
C VAL A 116 0.87 16.34 8.91
N VAL A 117 1.50 17.08 7.96
CA VAL A 117 0.81 18.12 7.19
C VAL A 117 -0.31 17.52 6.34
N ALA A 118 -0.07 16.40 5.69
CA ALA A 118 -1.07 15.70 4.90
C ALA A 118 -2.25 15.25 5.77
N ALA A 119 -1.99 14.64 6.93
CA ALA A 119 -3.02 14.21 7.86
C ALA A 119 -3.87 15.40 8.36
N ALA A 120 -3.22 16.48 8.76
CA ALA A 120 -3.92 17.68 9.22
C ALA A 120 -4.77 18.30 8.10
N LEU A 121 -4.23 18.37 6.87
CA LEU A 121 -4.93 18.95 5.73
C LEU A 121 -6.16 18.10 5.34
N SER A 122 -6.06 16.77 5.37
CA SER A 122 -7.21 15.89 5.13
C SER A 122 -8.35 16.19 6.10
N ILE A 123 -8.04 16.25 7.40
CA ILE A 123 -9.04 16.51 8.44
C ILE A 123 -9.67 17.90 8.27
N LEU A 124 -8.85 18.93 7.99
CA LEU A 124 -9.34 20.30 7.78
C LEU A 124 -10.27 20.42 6.56
N LEU A 125 -9.93 19.76 5.45
CA LEU A 125 -10.75 19.78 4.24
C LEU A 125 -12.12 19.12 4.50
N LEU A 126 -12.11 17.99 5.17
CA LEU A 126 -13.30 17.19 5.42
C LEU A 126 -14.22 17.77 6.49
N SER A 127 -13.66 18.47 7.48
CA SER A 127 -14.46 19.13 8.54
C SER A 127 -15.46 20.17 8.01
N LYS A 128 -15.28 20.66 6.80
CA LYS A 128 -16.17 21.61 6.11
C LYS A 128 -17.25 20.92 5.27
N ASN A 129 -17.14 19.62 5.04
CA ASN A 129 -18.04 18.87 4.16
C ASN A 129 -18.51 17.59 4.83
N ARG A 130 -19.72 17.62 5.39
CA ARG A 130 -20.29 16.52 6.17
C ARG A 130 -20.51 15.23 5.36
N TYR A 131 -20.76 15.34 4.05
CA TYR A 131 -20.90 14.17 3.17
C TYR A 131 -19.55 13.52 2.87
N ALA A 132 -18.54 14.32 2.57
CA ALA A 132 -17.18 13.84 2.36
C ALA A 132 -16.55 13.29 3.66
N GLU A 133 -16.93 13.81 4.82
CA GLU A 133 -16.48 13.33 6.14
C GLU A 133 -16.91 11.88 6.39
N VAL A 134 -18.16 11.54 6.11
CA VAL A 134 -18.69 10.17 6.29
C VAL A 134 -17.96 9.19 5.38
N GLY A 135 -17.86 9.47 4.09
CA GLY A 135 -17.17 8.61 3.13
C GLY A 135 -15.67 8.44 3.45
N TRP A 136 -15.01 9.50 3.94
CA TRP A 136 -13.62 9.43 4.34
C TRP A 136 -13.40 8.64 5.65
N LEU A 137 -14.30 8.77 6.62
CA LEU A 137 -14.28 7.97 7.86
C LEU A 137 -14.44 6.48 7.54
N ASP A 138 -15.28 6.12 6.58
CA ASP A 138 -15.47 4.73 6.15
C ASP A 138 -14.22 4.21 5.43
N LEU A 139 -13.57 5.03 4.60
CA LEU A 139 -12.25 4.72 4.03
C LEU A 139 -11.18 4.55 5.12
N MET A 140 -11.17 5.40 6.15
CA MET A 140 -10.20 5.28 7.24
C MET A 140 -10.44 4.05 8.12
N LYS A 141 -11.69 3.67 8.32
CA LYS A 141 -12.06 2.42 9.03
C LYS A 141 -11.69 1.17 8.21
N GLY A 142 -11.47 1.33 6.89
CA GLY A 142 -11.23 0.21 5.99
C GLY A 142 -12.46 -0.68 5.83
N GLU A 143 -13.63 -0.08 5.88
CA GLU A 143 -14.88 -0.76 5.57
C GLU A 143 -14.97 -1.02 4.06
N ILE A 144 -14.53 -2.18 3.66
CA ILE A 144 -14.65 -2.69 2.29
C ILE A 144 -16.08 -3.22 2.11
N ILE A 145 -17.07 -2.31 2.20
CA ILE A 145 -18.47 -2.77 2.27
C ILE A 145 -19.07 -2.99 0.89
N THR A 146 -18.77 -2.19 -0.10
CA THR A 146 -19.38 -2.34 -1.43
C THR A 146 -18.44 -1.81 -2.51
N ILE A 147 -17.68 -2.72 -3.11
CA ILE A 147 -16.87 -2.39 -4.29
C ILE A 147 -17.69 -2.74 -5.53
N ASP A 148 -17.95 -1.76 -6.37
CA ASP A 148 -18.61 -1.98 -7.65
C ASP A 148 -17.68 -2.77 -8.60
N THR A 149 -18.28 -3.41 -9.60
CA THR A 149 -17.52 -4.15 -10.61
C THR A 149 -16.59 -3.25 -11.41
N ALA A 150 -16.95 -1.99 -11.63
CA ALA A 150 -16.10 -1.01 -12.30
C ALA A 150 -14.82 -0.71 -11.47
N ASP A 151 -14.96 -0.54 -10.15
CA ASP A 151 -13.84 -0.28 -9.24
C ASP A 151 -12.92 -1.51 -9.11
N LEU A 152 -13.51 -2.72 -9.05
CA LEU A 152 -12.72 -3.95 -9.08
C LEU A 152 -11.88 -4.05 -10.37
N VAL A 153 -12.48 -3.78 -11.53
CA VAL A 153 -11.77 -3.85 -12.82
C VAL A 153 -10.68 -2.79 -12.89
N LEU A 154 -10.95 -1.56 -12.44
CA LEU A 154 -9.96 -0.48 -12.41
C LEU A 154 -8.77 -0.83 -11.49
N THR A 155 -9.06 -1.34 -10.29
CA THR A 155 -8.04 -1.78 -9.33
C THR A 155 -7.23 -2.95 -9.89
N ALA A 156 -7.91 -3.97 -10.43
CA ALA A 156 -7.25 -5.14 -11.01
C ALA A 156 -6.37 -4.77 -12.21
N ALA A 157 -6.86 -3.91 -13.12
CA ALA A 157 -6.09 -3.44 -14.27
C ALA A 157 -4.85 -2.64 -13.85
N SER A 158 -5.01 -1.72 -12.91
CA SER A 158 -3.91 -0.89 -12.41
C SER A 158 -2.84 -1.74 -11.70
N LEU A 159 -3.25 -2.66 -10.82
CA LEU A 159 -2.33 -3.55 -10.13
C LEU A 159 -1.69 -4.56 -11.09
N ALA A 160 -2.41 -5.04 -12.11
CA ALA A 160 -1.84 -5.89 -13.15
C ALA A 160 -0.72 -5.18 -13.92
N VAL A 161 -0.90 -3.90 -14.28
CA VAL A 161 0.15 -3.09 -14.90
C VAL A 161 1.38 -3.01 -13.99
N VAL A 162 1.20 -2.77 -12.70
CA VAL A 162 2.30 -2.73 -11.72
C VAL A 162 3.02 -4.08 -11.65
N VAL A 163 2.29 -5.18 -11.49
CA VAL A 163 2.87 -6.53 -11.40
C VAL A 163 3.63 -6.91 -12.66
N VAL A 164 3.05 -6.65 -13.84
CA VAL A 164 3.70 -6.89 -15.14
C VAL A 164 4.95 -6.04 -15.26
N ALA A 165 4.91 -4.75 -14.94
CA ALA A 165 6.08 -3.88 -14.99
C ALA A 165 7.19 -4.36 -14.03
N LEU A 166 6.83 -4.72 -12.78
CA LEU A 166 7.78 -5.29 -11.83
C LEU A 166 8.40 -6.60 -12.33
N ALA A 167 7.61 -7.46 -12.96
CA ALA A 167 8.10 -8.74 -13.50
C ALA A 167 9.04 -8.53 -14.70
N LEU A 168 8.68 -7.66 -15.63
CA LEU A 168 9.48 -7.35 -16.82
C LEU A 168 10.81 -6.68 -16.46
N PHE A 169 10.77 -5.72 -15.54
CA PHE A 169 11.94 -4.91 -15.17
C PHE A 169 12.59 -5.34 -13.85
N HIS A 170 12.27 -6.55 -13.37
CA HIS A 170 12.75 -7.05 -12.08
C HIS A 170 14.28 -6.98 -11.94
N ARG A 171 15.02 -7.35 -12.98
CA ARG A 171 16.50 -7.39 -12.96
C ARG A 171 17.09 -6.00 -12.83
N GLU A 172 16.61 -5.06 -13.63
CA GLU A 172 17.07 -3.67 -13.65
C GLU A 172 16.72 -2.96 -12.34
N LEU A 173 15.51 -3.13 -11.86
CA LEU A 173 15.05 -2.56 -10.60
C LEU A 173 15.85 -3.08 -9.40
N LEU A 174 16.17 -4.37 -9.38
CA LEU A 174 17.04 -4.94 -8.35
C LEU A 174 18.46 -4.40 -8.46
N LEU A 175 19.05 -4.37 -9.66
CA LEU A 175 20.42 -3.86 -9.87
C LEU A 175 20.54 -2.43 -9.33
N VAL A 176 19.62 -1.54 -9.72
CA VAL A 176 19.62 -0.13 -9.27
C VAL A 176 19.34 0.00 -7.77
N SER A 177 18.60 -0.93 -7.18
CA SER A 177 18.28 -0.92 -5.75
C SER A 177 19.43 -1.41 -4.87
N PHE A 178 20.24 -2.37 -5.34
CA PHE A 178 21.35 -2.95 -4.59
C PHE A 178 22.69 -2.27 -4.84
N ASP A 179 23.00 -2.02 -6.09
CA ASP A 179 24.31 -1.48 -6.49
C ASP A 179 24.15 -0.38 -7.54
N ARG A 180 23.90 0.82 -7.03
CA ARG A 180 23.76 2.01 -7.85
C ARG A 180 25.04 2.36 -8.61
N ALA A 181 26.20 2.11 -8.02
CA ALA A 181 27.50 2.39 -8.65
C ALA A 181 27.72 1.47 -9.84
N MET A 182 27.45 0.18 -9.68
CA MET A 182 27.54 -0.80 -10.76
C MET A 182 26.52 -0.52 -11.87
N ALA A 183 25.31 -0.10 -11.54
CA ALA A 183 24.31 0.29 -12.55
C ALA A 183 24.81 1.45 -13.44
N ILE A 184 25.47 2.45 -12.85
CA ILE A 184 26.06 3.58 -13.56
C ILE A 184 27.22 3.11 -14.46
N THR A 185 28.11 2.25 -13.97
CA THR A 185 29.24 1.73 -14.77
C THR A 185 28.78 0.87 -15.96
N LEU A 186 27.63 0.21 -15.82
CA LEU A 186 26.96 -0.53 -16.91
C LEU A 186 26.19 0.38 -17.88
N GLY A 187 26.30 1.70 -17.76
CA GLY A 187 25.63 2.66 -18.63
C GLY A 187 24.11 2.75 -18.45
N LYS A 188 23.55 2.20 -17.36
CA LYS A 188 22.12 2.27 -17.11
C LYS A 188 21.71 3.66 -16.61
N ASN A 189 20.59 4.17 -17.14
CA ASN A 189 20.02 5.43 -16.63
C ASN A 189 19.32 5.20 -15.29
N VAL A 190 20.08 5.28 -14.19
CA VAL A 190 19.60 5.05 -12.82
C VAL A 190 18.41 5.95 -12.47
N VAL A 191 18.40 7.17 -13.01
CA VAL A 191 17.30 8.13 -12.78
C VAL A 191 15.98 7.63 -13.34
N ALA A 192 15.99 7.11 -14.56
CA ALA A 192 14.79 6.58 -15.20
C ALA A 192 14.24 5.36 -14.44
N TRP A 193 15.10 4.48 -13.95
CA TRP A 193 14.71 3.33 -13.15
C TRP A 193 14.18 3.70 -11.77
N ASP A 194 14.77 4.71 -11.13
CA ASP A 194 14.24 5.26 -9.88
C ASP A 194 12.85 5.87 -10.07
N VAL A 195 12.67 6.69 -11.12
CA VAL A 195 11.37 7.29 -11.44
C VAL A 195 10.33 6.22 -11.76
N LEU A 196 10.69 5.20 -12.54
CA LEU A 196 9.79 4.08 -12.83
C LEU A 196 9.34 3.40 -11.53
N LEU A 197 10.27 3.04 -10.65
CA LEU A 197 9.93 2.42 -9.37
C LEU A 197 9.02 3.31 -8.53
N TYR A 198 9.31 4.61 -8.45
CA TYR A 198 8.48 5.57 -7.71
C TYR A 198 7.08 5.71 -8.30
N VAL A 199 6.94 5.68 -9.62
CA VAL A 199 5.62 5.66 -10.28
C VAL A 199 4.85 4.40 -9.94
N LEU A 200 5.50 3.23 -9.95
CA LEU A 200 4.86 1.96 -9.57
C LEU A 200 4.44 1.95 -8.09
N ILE A 201 5.27 2.50 -7.20
CA ILE A 201 4.91 2.67 -5.78
C ILE A 201 3.69 3.59 -5.65
N GLY A 202 3.73 4.77 -6.29
CA GLY A 202 2.65 5.74 -6.23
C GLY A 202 1.32 5.18 -6.74
N LEU A 203 1.34 4.47 -7.86
CA LEU A 203 0.15 3.85 -8.44
C LEU A 203 -0.41 2.75 -7.52
N THR A 204 0.46 1.89 -6.96
CA THR A 204 0.03 0.83 -6.02
C THR A 204 -0.58 1.42 -4.76
N VAL A 205 0.07 2.42 -4.17
CA VAL A 205 -0.42 3.10 -2.96
C VAL A 205 -1.74 3.79 -3.22
N SER A 206 -1.87 4.50 -4.35
CA SER A 206 -3.08 5.18 -4.74
C SER A 206 -4.27 4.23 -4.83
N MET A 207 -4.10 3.09 -5.52
CA MET A 207 -5.13 2.06 -5.63
C MET A 207 -5.47 1.43 -4.27
N ALA A 208 -4.45 1.09 -3.48
CA ALA A 208 -4.66 0.50 -2.17
C ALA A 208 -5.40 1.46 -1.22
N VAL A 209 -5.05 2.76 -1.22
CA VAL A 209 -5.72 3.76 -0.38
C VAL A 209 -7.19 3.91 -0.75
N LEU A 210 -7.52 3.95 -2.04
CA LEU A 210 -8.91 4.07 -2.50
C LEU A 210 -9.77 2.86 -2.15
N SER A 211 -9.18 1.67 -2.20
CA SER A 211 -9.94 0.43 -2.03
C SER A 211 -10.04 -0.04 -0.57
N VAL A 212 -8.96 0.14 0.21
CA VAL A 212 -8.87 -0.41 1.58
C VAL A 212 -8.47 0.62 2.64
N GLY A 213 -8.18 1.85 2.23
CA GLY A 213 -7.76 2.92 3.12
C GLY A 213 -6.25 2.96 3.43
N PRO A 214 -5.78 4.09 3.98
CA PRO A 214 -4.35 4.36 4.14
C PRO A 214 -3.67 3.46 5.18
N LEU A 215 -4.36 3.12 6.28
CA LEU A 215 -3.81 2.26 7.33
C LEU A 215 -3.50 0.85 6.81
N ILE A 216 -4.44 0.29 6.06
CA ILE A 216 -4.35 -1.06 5.55
C ILE A 216 -3.34 -1.13 4.40
N ALA A 217 -3.39 -0.14 3.51
CA ALA A 217 -2.41 -0.01 2.44
C ALA A 217 -0.97 -0.04 2.98
N PHE A 218 -0.69 0.70 4.05
CA PHE A 218 0.59 0.66 4.75
C PHE A 218 0.90 -0.72 5.33
N GLY A 219 -0.05 -1.35 6.02
CA GLY A 219 0.09 -2.67 6.62
C GLY A 219 0.50 -3.74 5.59
N PHE A 220 -0.23 -3.83 4.48
CA PHE A 220 0.07 -4.77 3.39
C PHE A 220 1.35 -4.44 2.63
N LEU A 221 1.71 -3.17 2.54
CA LEU A 221 2.94 -2.77 1.88
C LEU A 221 4.18 -3.24 2.63
N LEU A 222 4.19 -3.15 3.95
CA LEU A 222 5.41 -3.35 4.74
C LEU A 222 5.45 -4.67 5.51
N ILE A 223 4.39 -5.03 6.23
CA ILE A 223 4.46 -6.13 7.19
C ILE A 223 4.77 -7.48 6.52
N PRO A 224 4.15 -7.87 5.37
CA PRO A 224 4.50 -9.11 4.71
C PRO A 224 5.95 -9.13 4.21
N ALA A 225 6.44 -8.00 3.67
CA ALA A 225 7.83 -7.88 3.21
C ALA A 225 8.83 -7.99 4.36
N LEU A 226 8.57 -7.35 5.50
CA LEU A 226 9.40 -7.45 6.72
C LEU A 226 9.37 -8.86 7.31
N THR A 227 8.19 -9.51 7.35
CA THR A 227 8.04 -10.86 7.88
C THR A 227 8.88 -11.86 7.06
N THR A 228 8.73 -11.81 5.76
CA THR A 228 9.44 -12.73 4.86
C THR A 228 10.93 -12.44 4.79
N HIS A 229 11.36 -11.20 4.95
CA HIS A 229 12.77 -10.83 5.05
C HIS A 229 13.48 -11.52 6.24
N LEU A 230 12.75 -11.96 7.26
CA LEU A 230 13.33 -12.74 8.36
C LEU A 230 13.82 -14.12 7.93
N PHE A 231 13.22 -14.73 6.91
CA PHE A 231 13.45 -16.14 6.53
C PHE A 231 13.94 -16.34 5.09
N ALA A 232 13.74 -15.36 4.23
CA ALA A 232 14.10 -15.47 2.82
C ALA A 232 15.63 -15.55 2.64
N ALA A 233 16.07 -16.56 1.88
CA ALA A 233 17.48 -16.73 1.54
C ALA A 233 17.90 -15.95 0.28
N ASN A 234 16.95 -15.63 -0.58
CA ASN A 234 17.18 -14.90 -1.83
C ASN A 234 15.99 -14.00 -2.20
N MET A 235 16.22 -13.05 -3.12
CA MET A 235 15.24 -12.06 -3.54
C MET A 235 13.98 -12.65 -4.15
N ARG A 236 14.10 -13.71 -4.92
CA ARG A 236 12.95 -14.37 -5.54
C ARG A 236 12.03 -14.97 -4.49
N GLN A 237 12.60 -15.62 -3.48
CA GLN A 237 11.83 -16.14 -2.34
C GLN A 237 11.19 -15.02 -1.54
N LEU A 238 11.92 -13.93 -1.27
CA LEU A 238 11.40 -12.76 -0.57
C LEU A 238 10.17 -12.20 -1.25
N THR A 239 10.24 -11.97 -2.56
CA THR A 239 9.14 -11.39 -3.33
C THR A 239 7.92 -12.32 -3.40
N ILE A 240 8.13 -13.61 -3.69
CA ILE A 240 7.03 -14.59 -3.82
C ILE A 240 6.37 -14.81 -2.46
N PHE A 241 7.14 -15.04 -1.40
CA PHE A 241 6.57 -15.31 -0.08
C PHE A 241 5.88 -14.07 0.51
N ALA A 242 6.40 -12.87 0.28
CA ALA A 242 5.75 -11.64 0.71
C ALA A 242 4.37 -11.49 0.05
N SER A 243 4.28 -11.69 -1.25
CA SER A 243 3.03 -11.64 -2.00
C SER A 243 2.04 -12.72 -1.54
N LEU A 244 2.48 -13.96 -1.43
CA LEU A 244 1.62 -15.07 -0.97
C LEU A 244 1.13 -14.86 0.47
N LEU A 245 2.00 -14.39 1.36
CA LEU A 245 1.64 -14.09 2.75
C LEU A 245 0.60 -12.98 2.80
N GLY A 246 0.80 -11.89 2.06
CA GLY A 246 -0.16 -10.78 2.00
C GLY A 246 -1.52 -11.23 1.48
N GLY A 247 -1.56 -11.95 0.36
CA GLY A 247 -2.80 -12.47 -0.22
C GLY A 247 -3.52 -13.47 0.69
N ALA A 248 -2.77 -14.40 1.32
CA ALA A 248 -3.33 -15.37 2.26
C ALA A 248 -3.92 -14.69 3.50
N VAL A 249 -3.21 -13.71 4.07
CA VAL A 249 -3.69 -12.99 5.26
C VAL A 249 -4.90 -12.14 4.92
N SER A 250 -4.93 -11.47 3.78
CA SER A 250 -6.10 -10.72 3.33
C SER A 250 -7.35 -11.61 3.21
N PHE A 251 -7.22 -12.79 2.63
CA PHE A 251 -8.33 -13.73 2.54
C PHE A 251 -8.78 -14.25 3.91
N VAL A 252 -7.84 -14.67 4.75
CA VAL A 252 -8.14 -15.21 6.10
C VAL A 252 -8.72 -14.12 7.00
N GLY A 253 -8.14 -12.92 6.97
CA GLY A 253 -8.61 -11.78 7.76
C GLY A 253 -10.01 -11.35 7.34
N PHE A 254 -10.31 -11.34 6.04
CA PHE A 254 -11.67 -11.11 5.54
C PHE A 254 -12.66 -12.16 6.09
N CYS A 255 -12.29 -13.45 6.08
CA CYS A 255 -13.12 -14.51 6.63
C CYS A 255 -13.39 -14.35 8.14
N ILE A 256 -12.35 -13.92 8.90
CA ILE A 256 -12.47 -13.67 10.34
C ILE A 256 -13.35 -12.44 10.58
N ALA A 257 -13.10 -11.35 9.86
CA ALA A 257 -13.85 -10.11 9.99
C ALA A 257 -15.34 -10.32 9.68
N TYR A 258 -15.65 -11.03 8.59
CA TYR A 258 -17.03 -11.36 8.23
C TYR A 258 -17.74 -12.24 9.26
N ARG A 259 -17.01 -13.18 9.90
CA ARG A 259 -17.61 -14.07 10.90
C ARG A 259 -17.91 -13.38 12.22
N TYR A 260 -17.09 -12.42 12.62
CA TYR A 260 -17.18 -11.75 13.92
C TYR A 260 -17.72 -10.31 13.81
N ASP A 261 -18.20 -9.92 12.64
CA ASP A 261 -18.73 -8.57 12.36
C ASP A 261 -17.71 -7.46 12.71
N LEU A 262 -16.45 -7.69 12.34
CA LEU A 262 -15.34 -6.77 12.59
C LEU A 262 -15.00 -5.99 11.31
N PRO A 263 -14.46 -4.76 11.45
CA PRO A 263 -13.92 -4.06 10.29
C PRO A 263 -12.75 -4.83 9.69
N VAL A 264 -12.84 -5.12 8.37
CA VAL A 264 -11.90 -6.00 7.65
C VAL A 264 -10.46 -5.49 7.76
N GLY A 265 -10.28 -4.20 7.54
CA GLY A 265 -8.96 -3.61 7.49
C GLY A 265 -8.13 -3.72 8.77
N PRO A 266 -8.64 -3.24 9.91
CA PRO A 266 -7.96 -3.42 11.18
C PRO A 266 -7.71 -4.89 11.54
N ALA A 267 -8.65 -5.80 11.21
CA ALA A 267 -8.48 -7.23 11.43
C ALA A 267 -7.29 -7.79 10.65
N ASP A 268 -7.15 -7.42 9.37
CA ASP A 268 -6.04 -7.82 8.51
C ASP A 268 -4.69 -7.33 9.05
N VAL A 269 -4.61 -6.05 9.44
CA VAL A 269 -3.37 -5.45 9.96
C VAL A 269 -2.96 -6.09 11.28
N VAL A 270 -3.91 -6.36 12.19
CA VAL A 270 -3.64 -7.06 13.45
C VAL A 270 -3.15 -8.48 13.17
N LEU A 271 -3.77 -9.20 12.25
CA LEU A 271 -3.35 -10.56 11.87
C LEU A 271 -1.93 -10.57 11.28
N LEU A 272 -1.62 -9.62 10.38
CA LEU A 272 -0.26 -9.43 9.87
C LEU A 272 0.75 -9.15 10.99
N GLY A 273 0.39 -8.27 11.93
CA GLY A 273 1.22 -7.93 13.09
C GLY A 273 1.50 -9.13 13.98
N LEU A 274 0.48 -9.95 14.25
CA LEU A 274 0.62 -11.20 15.03
C LEU A 274 1.56 -12.18 14.32
N ILE A 275 1.40 -12.39 13.01
CA ILE A 275 2.26 -13.28 12.22
C ILE A 275 3.71 -12.77 12.24
N TYR A 276 3.93 -11.46 12.07
CA TYR A 276 5.25 -10.86 12.17
C TYR A 276 5.88 -11.07 13.55
N GLY A 277 5.11 -10.83 14.62
CA GLY A 277 5.56 -11.05 16.01
C GLY A 277 5.94 -12.49 16.28
N LEU A 278 5.12 -13.45 15.87
CA LEU A 278 5.40 -14.89 16.00
C LEU A 278 6.64 -15.29 15.19
N ALA A 279 6.76 -14.80 13.97
CA ALA A 279 7.91 -15.02 13.10
C ALA A 279 9.22 -14.50 13.72
N PHE A 280 9.17 -13.30 14.30
CA PHE A 280 10.32 -12.68 14.98
C PHE A 280 10.73 -13.45 16.24
N LEU A 281 9.76 -13.82 17.08
CA LEU A 281 9.99 -14.62 18.30
C LEU A 281 10.54 -16.01 17.95
N GLY A 282 9.95 -16.69 16.97
CA GLY A 282 10.41 -18.00 16.51
C GLY A 282 11.86 -17.96 16.03
N ARG A 283 12.23 -16.93 15.24
CA ARG A 283 13.62 -16.73 14.80
C ARG A 283 14.58 -16.51 15.99
N LYS A 284 14.15 -15.74 16.99
CA LYS A 284 14.96 -15.46 18.19
C LYS A 284 15.18 -16.73 19.00
N VAL A 285 14.13 -17.51 19.24
CA VAL A 285 14.21 -18.79 19.98
C VAL A 285 15.11 -19.78 19.24
N PHE A 286 14.93 -19.92 17.92
CA PHE A 286 15.76 -20.83 17.11
C PHE A 286 17.25 -20.45 17.12
N ARG A 287 17.56 -19.16 17.12
CA ARG A 287 18.95 -18.69 17.27
C ARG A 287 19.54 -18.99 18.66
N LEU A 288 18.74 -18.87 19.70
CA LEU A 288 19.18 -19.18 21.08
C LEU A 288 19.39 -20.69 21.25
N SER A 289 18.55 -21.54 20.66
CA SER A 289 18.65 -23.00 20.74
C SER A 289 19.86 -23.60 19.98
N ARG A 290 20.34 -22.88 18.93
CA ARG A 290 21.52 -23.33 18.16
C ARG A 290 22.89 -22.88 18.69
N GLY A 291 22.94 -22.39 19.93
CA GLY A 291 24.19 -22.04 20.61
C GLY A 291 24.72 -20.67 20.20
N GLY A 292 24.89 -19.79 21.20
CA GLY A 292 25.29 -18.40 21.08
C GLY A 292 26.55 -18.11 20.28
N GLY A 293 26.43 -17.98 19.01
CA GLY A 293 27.41 -17.31 18.15
C GLY A 293 27.13 -15.81 18.18
N LYS A 294 28.10 -15.04 18.68
CA LYS A 294 28.09 -13.58 18.77
C LYS A 294 27.61 -12.95 17.46
N VAL A 295 26.45 -12.34 17.48
CA VAL A 295 25.97 -11.50 16.36
C VAL A 295 26.61 -10.12 16.54
N ARG A 296 27.62 -9.81 15.73
CA ARG A 296 28.04 -8.43 15.50
C ARG A 296 26.92 -7.75 14.66
N PHE A 297 26.32 -6.73 15.22
CA PHE A 297 25.53 -5.75 14.48
C PHE A 297 26.51 -4.94 13.61
N ALA A 298 26.34 -4.98 12.30
CA ALA A 298 26.90 -4.04 11.36
C ALA A 298 25.76 -3.29 10.69
#